data_04b59fdcde38be88a43c3aeb83651274
#
_entry.id   04b59fdcde38be88a43c3aeb83651274
#
_cell.length_a   1.000
_cell.length_b   1.000
_cell.length_c   1.000
_cell.angle_alpha   90.00
_cell.angle_beta   90.00
_cell.angle_gamma   90.00
#
_symmetry.space_group_name_H-M   'P 1'
#
loop_
_entity.id
_entity.type
_entity.pdbx_description
1 polymer ?
#
loop_
_entity_poly.entity_id
_entity_poly.type
_entity_poly.pdbx_seq_one_letter_code
_entity_poly.pdbx_strand_id
1 'polypeptide(L)'
;VAFEIMGKSLRNRIIFIVAVLLVSVYGIIGIPKGGLKESLARNIHLGLDLKGGTHLVLQVQVAEALSHATDTAVATLEDELTKAGVTGTVVTKPDPAHPEMIQVSGIPAAKLGDARGVFNNGNYATYDLGSNADGSQTLTMKVGAIRDLETRALDQSIETIRDRIDKLGVAEPVIEKYGLGDNEILVELPGIDDPGHVQDVIQSTARLEIHEVTGGPYPTDADALAANPAGVPPDSMLVHGIGAPGMGDQVWMLKRVSVVAGTDFRDAQPSQDENARPDITFNLTTAAGDRFYKFTDEHKGTGQMAIILDNKVREVATIQSAIRDTGRITGGFTSDQAKDLSMLLRTGSLPASIKYLETRTVGPSLGAASIRQGVIAAVIGMLVVMAFMLVYYRGAGINADLALVLNLVILLGFLGYSHASLTLPGIAGVILTIGMGVDSNVLIFERIREELRSGKTAVMAVQEGFKHAWVTIVDTHVTTIVSAAILFLFGTGPVKGFAVTLTIGLLANIFTAVLVSRVIFDAELRNKDRNAALSI
;
A
#
# COMPACT_ATOMS: atom_id res chain seq x y z
N VAL A 1 15.85 -25.60 -22.66
CA VAL A 1 14.61 -26.28 -22.15
C VAL A 1 13.67 -26.59 -23.31
N ALA A 2 13.20 -25.61 -24.13
CA ALA A 2 12.27 -25.88 -25.24
C ALA A 2 12.86 -26.90 -26.26
N PHE A 3 14.14 -26.76 -26.64
CA PHE A 3 14.83 -27.70 -27.52
C PHE A 3 15.05 -29.09 -26.90
N GLU A 4 15.30 -29.20 -25.60
CA GLU A 4 15.40 -30.47 -24.90
C GLU A 4 14.05 -31.20 -24.83
N ILE A 5 12.95 -30.45 -24.66
CA ILE A 5 11.59 -31.01 -24.69
C ILE A 5 11.26 -31.50 -26.13
N MET A 6 11.71 -30.80 -27.16
CA MET A 6 11.55 -31.22 -28.57
C MET A 6 12.26 -32.53 -28.91
N GLY A 7 13.32 -32.93 -28.17
CA GLY A 7 14.00 -34.22 -28.30
C GLY A 7 13.27 -35.40 -27.64
N LYS A 8 12.25 -35.18 -26.78
CA LYS A 8 11.51 -36.25 -26.08
C LYS A 8 10.47 -36.92 -27.00
N SER A 9 10.04 -38.11 -26.62
CA SER A 9 8.99 -38.84 -27.36
C SER A 9 7.68 -38.04 -27.42
N LEU A 10 6.92 -38.15 -28.50
CA LEU A 10 5.64 -37.46 -28.71
C LEU A 10 4.70 -37.62 -27.50
N ARG A 11 4.67 -38.80 -26.91
CA ARG A 11 3.87 -39.11 -25.69
C ARG A 11 4.24 -38.18 -24.54
N ASN A 12 5.53 -37.94 -24.28
CA ASN A 12 5.98 -37.11 -23.16
C ASN A 12 5.64 -35.63 -23.38
N ARG A 13 5.66 -35.17 -24.63
CA ARG A 13 5.24 -33.81 -24.98
C ARG A 13 3.74 -33.60 -24.76
N ILE A 14 2.92 -34.58 -25.19
CA ILE A 14 1.47 -34.55 -24.96
C ILE A 14 1.17 -34.52 -23.45
N ILE A 15 1.81 -35.39 -22.67
CA ILE A 15 1.63 -35.41 -21.20
C ILE A 15 1.97 -34.05 -20.59
N PHE A 16 3.06 -33.40 -21.03
CA PHE A 16 3.46 -32.10 -20.53
C PHE A 16 2.44 -31.02 -20.88
N ILE A 17 1.93 -30.98 -22.11
CA ILE A 17 0.89 -30.04 -22.55
C ILE A 17 -0.39 -30.23 -21.71
N VAL A 18 -0.83 -31.45 -21.54
CA VAL A 18 -2.03 -31.79 -20.73
C VAL A 18 -1.83 -31.36 -19.27
N ALA A 19 -0.65 -31.57 -18.70
CA ALA A 19 -0.36 -31.16 -17.33
C ALA A 19 -0.44 -29.62 -17.18
N VAL A 20 0.15 -28.85 -18.12
CA VAL A 20 0.06 -27.39 -18.13
C VAL A 20 -1.38 -26.92 -18.23
N LEU A 21 -2.19 -27.55 -19.10
CA LEU A 21 -3.60 -27.21 -19.26
C LEU A 21 -4.42 -27.51 -18.00
N LEU A 22 -4.19 -28.66 -17.35
CA LEU A 22 -4.86 -29.00 -16.11
C LEU A 22 -4.55 -28.01 -15.00
N VAL A 23 -3.28 -27.59 -14.87
CA VAL A 23 -2.88 -26.55 -13.91
C VAL A 23 -3.55 -25.21 -14.25
N SER A 24 -3.62 -24.85 -15.53
CA SER A 24 -4.27 -23.60 -15.96
C SER A 24 -5.77 -23.62 -15.70
N VAL A 25 -6.45 -24.72 -16.02
CA VAL A 25 -7.88 -24.88 -15.71
C VAL A 25 -8.13 -24.85 -14.20
N TYR A 26 -7.24 -25.47 -13.41
CA TYR A 26 -7.31 -25.36 -11.96
C TYR A 26 -7.11 -23.91 -11.48
N GLY A 27 -6.21 -23.13 -12.07
CA GLY A 27 -6.04 -21.70 -11.77
C GLY A 27 -7.31 -20.88 -12.04
N ILE A 28 -8.05 -21.21 -13.12
CA ILE A 28 -9.31 -20.55 -13.46
C ILE A 28 -10.44 -20.91 -12.50
N ILE A 29 -10.63 -22.21 -12.23
CA ILE A 29 -11.78 -22.73 -11.50
C ILE A 29 -11.50 -22.79 -9.99
N GLY A 30 -10.25 -23.04 -9.58
CA GLY A 30 -9.87 -23.29 -8.20
C GLY A 30 -10.53 -24.55 -7.63
N ILE A 31 -10.71 -24.60 -6.31
CA ILE A 31 -11.50 -25.63 -5.65
C ILE A 31 -12.99 -25.31 -5.89
N PRO A 32 -13.75 -26.13 -6.59
CA PRO A 32 -15.15 -25.86 -6.91
C PRO A 32 -16.00 -25.86 -5.63
N LYS A 33 -16.33 -24.66 -5.16
CA LYS A 33 -17.26 -24.41 -4.05
C LYS A 33 -18.39 -23.55 -4.60
N GLY A 34 -19.27 -24.10 -5.44
CA GLY A 34 -20.36 -23.37 -6.07
C GLY A 34 -20.38 -23.47 -7.59
N GLY A 35 -21.13 -22.59 -8.26
CA GLY A 35 -21.26 -22.55 -9.72
C GLY A 35 -20.01 -22.01 -10.43
N LEU A 36 -19.88 -22.28 -11.74
CA LEU A 36 -18.75 -21.83 -12.57
C LEU A 36 -18.57 -20.30 -12.53
N LYS A 37 -19.67 -19.54 -12.52
CA LYS A 37 -19.65 -18.06 -12.42
C LYS A 37 -19.04 -17.58 -11.09
N GLU A 38 -19.39 -18.21 -9.98
CA GLU A 38 -18.89 -17.85 -8.67
C GLU A 38 -17.40 -18.18 -8.52
N SER A 39 -16.98 -19.32 -9.10
CA SER A 39 -15.58 -19.73 -9.13
C SER A 39 -14.72 -18.76 -9.96
N LEU A 40 -15.18 -18.36 -11.13
CA LEU A 40 -14.51 -17.35 -11.97
C LEU A 40 -14.42 -15.98 -11.29
N ALA A 41 -15.52 -15.52 -10.69
CA ALA A 41 -15.55 -14.22 -10.00
C ALA A 41 -14.64 -14.17 -8.77
N ARG A 42 -14.41 -15.34 -8.13
CA ARG A 42 -13.54 -15.43 -6.96
C ARG A 42 -12.06 -15.51 -7.31
N ASN A 43 -11.71 -16.22 -8.40
CA ASN A 43 -10.31 -16.47 -8.73
C ASN A 43 -9.71 -15.42 -9.67
N ILE A 44 -10.52 -14.73 -10.47
CA ILE A 44 -10.06 -13.64 -11.33
C ILE A 44 -10.30 -12.32 -10.60
N HIS A 45 -9.24 -11.74 -10.07
CA HIS A 45 -9.27 -10.46 -9.37
C HIS A 45 -9.43 -9.34 -10.39
N LEU A 46 -10.46 -8.52 -10.21
CA LEU A 46 -10.72 -7.36 -11.09
C LEU A 46 -10.08 -6.11 -10.46
N GLY A 47 -9.31 -5.39 -11.24
CA GLY A 47 -8.73 -4.11 -10.82
C GLY A 47 -9.81 -3.03 -10.59
N LEU A 48 -9.37 -1.93 -10.00
CA LEU A 48 -10.22 -0.78 -9.66
C LEU A 48 -11.06 -0.27 -10.84
N ASP A 49 -10.46 -0.19 -12.02
CA ASP A 49 -11.11 0.29 -13.25
C ASP A 49 -12.31 -0.55 -13.68
N LEU A 50 -12.34 -1.82 -13.27
CA LEU A 50 -13.37 -2.80 -13.64
C LEU A 50 -14.38 -3.06 -12.52
N LYS A 51 -13.93 -3.09 -11.26
CA LYS A 51 -14.77 -3.32 -10.08
C LYS A 51 -15.45 -2.04 -9.61
N GLY A 52 -14.89 -0.90 -10.01
CA GLY A 52 -15.18 0.41 -9.42
C GLY A 52 -14.47 0.58 -8.09
N GLY A 53 -14.39 1.79 -7.58
CA GLY A 53 -13.76 2.10 -6.31
C GLY A 53 -12.93 3.38 -6.37
N THR A 54 -12.02 3.56 -5.41
CA THR A 54 -11.25 4.79 -5.23
C THR A 54 -9.75 4.54 -5.31
N HIS A 55 -9.07 5.35 -6.10
CA HIS A 55 -7.62 5.43 -6.22
C HIS A 55 -7.15 6.70 -5.52
N LEU A 56 -6.22 6.57 -4.60
CA LEU A 56 -5.68 7.64 -3.79
C LEU A 56 -4.16 7.63 -3.89
N VAL A 57 -3.57 8.80 -4.09
CA VAL A 57 -2.13 9.01 -3.86
C VAL A 57 -2.00 9.91 -2.65
N LEU A 58 -1.33 9.39 -1.63
CA LEU A 58 -1.19 9.99 -0.32
C LEU A 58 0.28 10.35 -0.09
N GLN A 59 0.54 11.53 0.47
CA GLN A 59 1.88 11.94 0.91
C GLN A 59 1.94 12.00 2.42
N VAL A 60 2.86 11.28 3.02
CA VAL A 60 3.15 11.33 4.46
C VAL A 60 4.00 12.56 4.76
N GLN A 61 3.55 13.40 5.69
CA GLN A 61 4.26 14.63 6.08
C GLN A 61 5.40 14.28 7.07
N VAL A 62 6.44 13.61 6.58
CA VAL A 62 7.53 13.07 7.42
C VAL A 62 8.27 14.15 8.24
N ALA A 63 8.23 15.42 7.83
CA ALA A 63 8.75 16.54 8.61
C ALA A 63 8.04 16.68 9.97
N GLU A 64 6.76 16.32 10.05
CA GLU A 64 6.03 16.31 11.33
C GLU A 64 6.55 15.19 12.24
N ALA A 65 6.76 13.98 11.69
CA ALA A 65 7.34 12.87 12.45
C ALA A 65 8.74 13.24 12.99
N LEU A 66 9.55 13.92 12.18
CA LEU A 66 10.85 14.42 12.57
C LEU A 66 10.73 15.46 13.70
N SER A 67 9.80 16.41 13.55
CA SER A 67 9.52 17.42 14.58
C SER A 67 9.11 16.78 15.92
N HIS A 68 8.22 15.78 15.90
CA HIS A 68 7.80 15.07 17.11
C HIS A 68 8.92 14.27 17.76
N ALA A 69 9.75 13.58 16.95
CA ALA A 69 10.91 12.87 17.48
C ALA A 69 11.88 13.83 18.18
N THR A 70 12.10 15.00 17.60
CA THR A 70 12.94 16.05 18.20
C THR A 70 12.31 16.67 19.45
N ASP A 71 10.98 16.89 19.49
CA ASP A 71 10.27 17.37 20.70
C ASP A 71 10.43 16.39 21.87
N THR A 72 10.32 15.09 21.58
CA THR A 72 10.57 14.05 22.59
C THR A 72 12.02 14.05 23.07
N ALA A 73 12.97 14.24 22.15
CA ALA A 73 14.39 14.32 22.49
C ALA A 73 14.69 15.57 23.33
N VAL A 74 14.08 16.73 23.02
CA VAL A 74 14.18 17.96 23.81
C VAL A 74 13.73 17.70 25.24
N ALA A 75 12.54 17.13 25.44
CA ALA A 75 11.99 16.86 26.78
C ALA A 75 12.86 15.87 27.57
N THR A 76 13.35 14.82 26.91
CA THR A 76 14.23 13.83 27.54
C THR A 76 15.58 14.46 27.92
N LEU A 77 16.12 15.29 27.06
CA LEU A 77 17.40 15.98 27.29
C LEU A 77 17.31 16.97 28.46
N GLU A 78 16.21 17.68 28.59
CA GLU A 78 15.94 18.59 29.72
C GLU A 78 15.91 17.85 31.05
N ASP A 79 15.22 16.70 31.10
CA ASP A 79 15.15 15.83 32.28
C ASP A 79 16.52 15.23 32.64
N GLU A 80 17.28 14.73 31.66
CA GLU A 80 18.62 14.16 31.86
C GLU A 80 19.64 15.22 32.31
N LEU A 81 19.61 16.44 31.75
CA LEU A 81 20.45 17.54 32.20
C LEU A 81 20.13 17.94 33.66
N THR A 82 18.85 18.00 33.99
CA THR A 82 18.42 18.30 35.38
C THR A 82 18.89 17.22 36.35
N LYS A 83 18.77 15.96 36.00
CA LYS A 83 19.28 14.81 36.80
C LYS A 83 20.81 14.82 36.95
N ALA A 84 21.54 15.28 35.94
CA ALA A 84 22.98 15.50 35.99
C ALA A 84 23.42 16.71 36.81
N GLY A 85 22.45 17.47 37.38
CA GLY A 85 22.71 18.67 38.16
C GLY A 85 23.11 19.89 37.32
N VAL A 86 22.77 19.88 36.02
CA VAL A 86 22.96 21.00 35.10
C VAL A 86 21.63 21.77 35.06
N THR A 87 21.47 22.74 35.99
CA THR A 87 20.24 23.51 36.12
C THR A 87 20.38 24.91 35.46
N GLY A 88 19.25 25.51 35.05
CA GLY A 88 19.23 26.82 34.39
C GLY A 88 19.51 26.74 32.88
N THR A 89 19.54 25.56 32.31
CA THR A 89 19.63 25.37 30.85
C THR A 89 18.27 25.52 30.19
N VAL A 90 18.29 26.07 28.97
CA VAL A 90 17.11 26.17 28.11
C VAL A 90 17.36 25.29 26.88
N VAL A 91 16.52 24.30 26.70
CA VAL A 91 16.59 23.36 25.55
C VAL A 91 15.46 23.71 24.59
N THR A 92 15.78 24.08 23.36
CA THR A 92 14.79 24.55 22.38
C THR A 92 15.10 24.03 20.97
N LYS A 93 14.11 24.11 20.09
CA LYS A 93 14.32 24.02 18.64
C LYS A 93 14.54 25.45 18.11
N PRO A 94 15.74 25.79 17.60
CA PRO A 94 16.07 27.17 17.23
C PRO A 94 15.31 27.66 15.99
N ASP A 95 14.98 26.77 15.06
CA ASP A 95 14.33 27.10 13.79
C ASP A 95 13.24 26.08 13.45
N PRO A 96 11.98 26.52 13.25
CA PRO A 96 10.91 25.65 12.78
C PRO A 96 11.15 25.03 11.40
N ALA A 97 11.99 25.66 10.55
CA ALA A 97 12.36 25.13 9.24
C ALA A 97 13.39 23.99 9.32
N HIS A 98 14.08 23.88 10.46
CA HIS A 98 15.08 22.84 10.75
C HIS A 98 14.69 22.04 11.99
N PRO A 99 13.61 21.22 11.90
CA PRO A 99 13.09 20.46 13.04
C PRO A 99 14.07 19.41 13.59
N GLU A 100 15.13 19.09 12.84
CA GLU A 100 16.20 18.15 13.23
C GLU A 100 17.22 18.73 14.21
N MET A 101 17.14 20.02 14.54
CA MET A 101 18.11 20.72 15.37
C MET A 101 17.57 21.00 16.76
N ILE A 102 18.40 20.70 17.78
CA ILE A 102 18.16 21.05 19.19
C ILE A 102 19.27 22.00 19.62
N GLN A 103 18.91 23.10 20.27
CA GLN A 103 19.86 24.01 20.86
C GLN A 103 19.74 24.01 22.37
N VAL A 104 20.87 23.90 23.06
CA VAL A 104 20.98 23.96 24.52
C VAL A 104 21.77 25.20 24.88
N SER A 105 21.13 26.13 25.56
CA SER A 105 21.73 27.40 26.02
C SER A 105 21.71 27.49 27.54
N GLY A 106 22.49 28.41 28.10
CA GLY A 106 22.53 28.65 29.54
C GLY A 106 23.32 27.61 30.34
N ILE A 107 24.18 26.80 29.70
CA ILE A 107 25.01 25.81 30.41
C ILE A 107 26.10 26.55 31.22
N PRO A 108 26.13 26.39 32.57
CA PRO A 108 27.20 26.97 33.38
C PRO A 108 28.58 26.40 32.97
N ALA A 109 29.59 27.25 32.81
CA ALA A 109 30.93 26.82 32.38
C ALA A 109 31.51 25.69 33.26
N ALA A 110 31.24 25.70 34.57
CA ALA A 110 31.66 24.64 35.51
C ALA A 110 30.96 23.31 35.27
N LYS A 111 29.81 23.30 34.58
CA LYS A 111 28.98 22.12 34.34
C LYS A 111 29.01 21.61 32.87
N LEU A 112 29.86 22.23 32.06
CA LEU A 112 29.97 21.86 30.64
C LEU A 112 30.47 20.40 30.46
N GLY A 113 31.30 19.87 31.37
CA GLY A 113 31.76 18.50 31.37
C GLY A 113 30.60 17.51 31.64
N ASP A 114 29.75 17.81 32.62
CA ASP A 114 28.60 17.00 32.98
C ASP A 114 27.57 17.01 31.83
N ALA A 115 27.30 18.17 31.25
CA ALA A 115 26.40 18.31 30.08
C ALA A 115 26.91 17.51 28.86
N ARG A 116 28.22 17.54 28.58
CA ARG A 116 28.82 16.72 27.52
C ARG A 116 28.70 15.23 27.79
N GLY A 117 28.75 14.83 29.06
CA GLY A 117 28.49 13.43 29.48
C GLY A 117 27.08 12.99 29.08
N VAL A 118 26.08 13.86 29.25
CA VAL A 118 24.69 13.60 28.82
C VAL A 118 24.61 13.52 27.29
N PHE A 119 25.17 14.49 26.56
CA PHE A 119 25.12 14.53 25.10
C PHE A 119 25.81 13.31 24.44
N ASN A 120 26.84 12.76 25.05
CA ASN A 120 27.54 11.58 24.56
C ASN A 120 26.91 10.24 25.02
N ASN A 121 25.78 10.31 25.73
CA ASN A 121 25.05 9.12 26.08
C ASN A 121 24.49 8.45 24.81
N GLY A 122 24.36 7.12 24.81
CA GLY A 122 23.84 6.33 23.69
C GLY A 122 22.49 6.81 23.13
N ASN A 123 21.67 7.47 23.95
CA ASN A 123 20.41 8.07 23.55
C ASN A 123 20.55 9.13 22.46
N TYR A 124 21.68 9.83 22.39
CA TYR A 124 21.96 10.89 21.41
C TYR A 124 23.00 10.49 20.35
N ALA A 125 23.30 9.21 20.22
CA ALA A 125 24.24 8.68 19.22
C ALA A 125 23.83 9.01 17.76
N THR A 126 22.56 9.30 17.54
CA THR A 126 21.99 9.71 16.26
C THR A 126 22.13 11.21 15.96
N TYR A 127 22.71 11.98 16.89
CA TYR A 127 22.95 13.41 16.72
C TYR A 127 24.44 13.71 16.60
N ASP A 128 24.75 14.76 15.86
CA ASP A 128 26.08 15.38 15.83
C ASP A 128 26.09 16.59 16.77
N LEU A 129 27.11 16.69 17.61
CA LEU A 129 27.27 17.75 18.59
C LEU A 129 28.10 18.90 18.00
N GLY A 130 27.52 20.08 17.95
CA GLY A 130 28.16 21.35 17.60
C GLY A 130 28.28 22.29 18.81
N SER A 131 29.31 23.16 18.83
CA SER A 131 29.45 24.20 19.83
C SER A 131 29.44 25.55 19.12
N ASN A 132 28.59 26.47 19.56
CA ASN A 132 28.45 27.79 18.99
C ASN A 132 29.36 28.82 19.69
N ALA A 133 29.63 29.94 19.03
CA ALA A 133 30.50 30.99 19.57
C ALA A 133 29.92 31.68 20.83
N ASP A 134 28.60 31.61 21.03
CA ASP A 134 27.88 32.13 22.20
C ASP A 134 27.91 31.18 23.42
N GLY A 135 28.59 30.01 23.30
CA GLY A 135 28.67 28.99 24.33
C GLY A 135 27.52 28.00 24.34
N SER A 136 26.50 28.20 23.50
CA SER A 136 25.42 27.22 23.33
C SER A 136 25.91 25.94 22.61
N GLN A 137 25.26 24.81 22.89
CA GLN A 137 25.53 23.54 22.20
C GLN A 137 24.37 23.24 21.26
N THR A 138 24.68 22.70 20.08
CA THR A 138 23.68 22.30 19.10
C THR A 138 23.81 20.81 18.85
N LEU A 139 22.70 20.07 18.95
CA LEU A 139 22.59 18.67 18.53
C LEU A 139 21.81 18.66 17.23
N THR A 140 22.43 18.18 16.14
CA THR A 140 21.80 18.07 14.83
C THR A 140 21.64 16.59 14.49
N MET A 141 20.44 16.15 14.15
CA MET A 141 20.20 14.75 13.78
C MET A 141 20.98 14.40 12.52
N LYS A 142 21.67 13.26 12.53
CA LYS A 142 22.46 12.77 11.40
C LYS A 142 21.57 12.44 10.21
N VAL A 143 22.02 12.73 8.99
CA VAL A 143 21.29 12.44 7.75
C VAL A 143 20.83 10.98 7.64
N GLY A 144 21.64 10.03 8.10
CA GLY A 144 21.26 8.62 8.15
C GLY A 144 20.08 8.36 9.09
N ALA A 145 20.09 8.99 10.29
CA ALA A 145 19.00 8.86 11.25
C ALA A 145 17.70 9.51 10.77
N ILE A 146 17.80 10.64 10.05
CA ILE A 146 16.63 11.27 9.41
C ILE A 146 16.00 10.31 8.39
N ARG A 147 16.79 9.75 7.48
CA ARG A 147 16.30 8.80 6.47
C ARG A 147 15.67 7.54 7.09
N ASP A 148 16.28 7.03 8.16
CA ASP A 148 15.74 5.87 8.88
C ASP A 148 14.41 6.21 9.54
N LEU A 149 14.26 7.42 10.06
CA LEU A 149 13.03 7.89 10.67
C LEU A 149 11.93 8.10 9.61
N GLU A 150 12.26 8.73 8.47
CA GLU A 150 11.35 8.91 7.34
C GLU A 150 10.85 7.57 6.81
N THR A 151 11.77 6.60 6.62
CA THR A 151 11.41 5.26 6.16
C THR A 151 10.50 4.55 7.14
N ARG A 152 10.80 4.61 8.45
CA ARG A 152 9.95 4.01 9.48
C ARG A 152 8.58 4.69 9.56
N ALA A 153 8.51 6.02 9.44
CA ALA A 153 7.26 6.74 9.44
C ALA A 153 6.39 6.35 8.23
N LEU A 154 6.99 6.19 7.05
CA LEU A 154 6.29 5.72 5.86
C LEU A 154 5.78 4.27 6.03
N ASP A 155 6.63 3.36 6.49
CA ASP A 155 6.27 1.95 6.67
C ASP A 155 5.16 1.77 7.72
N GLN A 156 5.27 2.48 8.84
CA GLN A 156 4.24 2.49 9.88
C GLN A 156 2.92 3.09 9.36
N SER A 157 2.97 4.14 8.54
CA SER A 157 1.77 4.72 7.93
C SER A 157 1.08 3.72 7.02
N ILE A 158 1.82 2.97 6.19
CA ILE A 158 1.30 1.91 5.32
C ILE A 158 0.60 0.83 6.15
N GLU A 159 1.22 0.37 7.23
CA GLU A 159 0.66 -0.65 8.10
C GLU A 159 -0.61 -0.16 8.81
N THR A 160 -0.57 1.05 9.38
CA THR A 160 -1.75 1.66 10.01
C THR A 160 -2.91 1.85 9.04
N ILE A 161 -2.65 2.33 7.81
CA ILE A 161 -3.66 2.48 6.76
C ILE A 161 -4.25 1.11 6.39
N ARG A 162 -3.41 0.08 6.25
CA ARG A 162 -3.85 -1.29 5.96
C ARG A 162 -4.78 -1.81 7.04
N ASP A 163 -4.40 -1.69 8.30
CA ASP A 163 -5.21 -2.13 9.42
C ASP A 163 -6.56 -1.42 9.50
N ARG A 164 -6.60 -0.12 9.16
CA ARG A 164 -7.85 0.65 9.11
C ARG A 164 -8.77 0.16 8.01
N ILE A 165 -8.22 -0.02 6.81
CA ILE A 165 -8.95 -0.46 5.63
C ILE A 165 -9.47 -1.90 5.80
N ASP A 166 -8.68 -2.78 6.40
CA ASP A 166 -9.08 -4.16 6.69
C ASP A 166 -10.26 -4.19 7.70
N LYS A 167 -10.24 -3.32 8.71
CA LYS A 167 -11.34 -3.20 9.67
C LYS A 167 -12.60 -2.55 9.11
N LEU A 168 -12.47 -1.75 8.06
CA LEU A 168 -13.61 -1.25 7.28
C LEU A 168 -14.23 -2.33 6.39
N GLY A 169 -13.60 -3.51 6.28
CA GLY A 169 -14.11 -4.63 5.50
C GLY A 169 -13.92 -4.48 3.98
N VAL A 170 -12.98 -3.64 3.55
CA VAL A 170 -12.64 -3.49 2.13
C VAL A 170 -11.93 -4.74 1.64
N ALA A 171 -12.48 -5.38 0.62
CA ALA A 171 -11.90 -6.58 0.05
C ALA A 171 -10.74 -6.22 -0.90
N GLU A 172 -9.59 -6.86 -0.70
CA GLU A 172 -8.43 -6.79 -1.61
C GLU A 172 -7.90 -5.37 -1.89
N PRO A 173 -7.61 -4.56 -0.86
CA PRO A 173 -7.02 -3.25 -1.07
C PRO A 173 -5.58 -3.40 -1.58
N VAL A 174 -5.16 -2.51 -2.49
CA VAL A 174 -3.74 -2.38 -2.88
C VAL A 174 -3.16 -1.19 -2.11
N ILE A 175 -2.14 -1.44 -1.30
CA ILE A 175 -1.45 -0.40 -0.52
C ILE A 175 0.04 -0.62 -0.69
N GLU A 176 0.70 0.28 -1.42
CA GLU A 176 2.13 0.18 -1.74
C GLU A 176 2.83 1.53 -1.76
N LYS A 177 4.16 1.52 -1.60
CA LYS A 177 4.96 2.73 -1.80
C LYS A 177 4.84 3.20 -3.23
N TYR A 178 4.68 4.51 -3.42
CA TYR A 178 4.53 5.13 -4.73
C TYR A 178 5.69 6.07 -5.02
N GLY A 179 6.14 6.10 -6.29
CA GLY A 179 7.25 6.96 -6.69
C GLY A 179 8.64 6.47 -6.26
N LEU A 180 9.67 7.26 -6.59
CA LEU A 180 11.09 6.94 -6.35
C LEU A 180 11.69 7.75 -5.18
N GLY A 181 10.90 8.19 -4.21
CA GLY A 181 11.49 8.84 -3.04
C GLY A 181 10.67 9.94 -2.36
N ASP A 182 9.41 10.13 -2.70
CA ASP A 182 8.63 11.29 -2.25
C ASP A 182 7.72 11.00 -1.04
N ASN A 183 7.99 9.94 -0.26
CA ASN A 183 7.18 9.54 0.90
C ASN A 183 5.69 9.39 0.55
N GLU A 184 5.42 8.86 -0.65
CA GLU A 184 4.09 8.69 -1.19
C GLU A 184 3.60 7.24 -1.03
N ILE A 185 2.29 7.11 -0.83
CA ILE A 185 1.58 5.84 -0.70
C ILE A 185 0.48 5.80 -1.74
N LEU A 186 0.46 4.74 -2.54
CA LEU A 186 -0.67 4.40 -3.39
C LEU A 186 -1.66 3.57 -2.57
N VAL A 187 -2.93 3.96 -2.61
CA VAL A 187 -4.03 3.21 -2.00
C VAL A 187 -5.13 3.03 -3.03
N GLU A 188 -5.41 1.78 -3.40
CA GLU A 188 -6.52 1.42 -4.28
C GLU A 188 -7.55 0.61 -3.49
N LEU A 189 -8.78 1.07 -3.54
CA LEU A 189 -9.89 0.57 -2.72
C LEU A 189 -11.04 0.13 -3.64
N PRO A 190 -11.05 -1.14 -4.10
CA PRO A 190 -12.10 -1.62 -4.98
C PRO A 190 -13.44 -1.79 -4.26
N GLY A 191 -14.54 -1.47 -4.96
CA GLY A 191 -15.89 -1.78 -4.52
C GLY A 191 -16.39 -1.01 -3.29
N ILE A 192 -15.88 0.20 -3.06
CA ILE A 192 -16.34 1.07 -1.95
C ILE A 192 -17.53 1.89 -2.39
N ASP A 193 -18.59 1.86 -1.57
CA ASP A 193 -19.82 2.62 -1.80
C ASP A 193 -19.72 4.07 -1.28
N ASP A 194 -18.98 4.29 -0.17
CA ASP A 194 -18.75 5.61 0.42
C ASP A 194 -17.24 5.95 0.50
N PRO A 195 -16.68 6.53 -0.56
CA PRO A 195 -15.29 6.96 -0.57
C PRO A 195 -14.97 8.06 0.46
N GLY A 196 -15.94 8.93 0.79
CA GLY A 196 -15.75 10.04 1.71
C GLY A 196 -15.44 9.55 3.12
N HIS A 197 -16.26 8.65 3.63
CA HIS A 197 -16.05 8.05 4.95
C HIS A 197 -14.68 7.34 5.08
N VAL A 198 -14.29 6.60 4.04
CA VAL A 198 -12.98 5.92 4.05
C VAL A 198 -11.83 6.92 4.02
N GLN A 199 -11.96 8.01 3.26
CA GLN A 199 -10.96 9.08 3.25
C GLN A 199 -10.82 9.73 4.62
N ASP A 200 -11.92 10.03 5.29
CA ASP A 200 -11.91 10.60 6.65
C ASP A 200 -11.20 9.67 7.64
N VAL A 201 -11.47 8.37 7.56
CA VAL A 201 -10.81 7.35 8.40
C VAL A 201 -9.31 7.26 8.11
N ILE A 202 -8.91 7.29 6.84
CA ILE A 202 -7.49 7.23 6.45
C ILE A 202 -6.76 8.50 6.89
N GLN A 203 -7.36 9.68 6.71
CA GLN A 203 -6.74 10.97 6.98
C GLN A 203 -6.60 11.24 8.48
N SER A 204 -7.49 10.72 9.30
CA SER A 204 -7.43 10.94 10.74
C SER A 204 -6.09 10.47 11.29
N THR A 205 -5.32 11.35 11.90
CA THR A 205 -4.09 10.95 12.59
C THR A 205 -4.41 10.09 13.80
N ALA A 206 -5.64 10.21 14.34
CA ALA A 206 -6.12 9.53 15.54
C ALA A 206 -5.12 9.65 16.71
N ARG A 207 -4.39 10.76 16.75
CA ARG A 207 -3.42 11.01 17.80
C ARG A 207 -4.15 11.46 19.06
N LEU A 208 -4.49 10.47 19.85
CA LEU A 208 -5.05 10.70 21.18
C LEU A 208 -3.91 10.83 22.19
N GLU A 209 -3.89 11.94 22.91
CA GLU A 209 -2.91 12.22 23.94
C GLU A 209 -3.61 12.70 25.20
N ILE A 210 -3.08 12.33 26.38
CA ILE A 210 -3.56 12.82 27.66
C ILE A 210 -2.46 13.68 28.27
N HIS A 211 -2.76 14.95 28.51
CA HIS A 211 -1.82 15.92 29.05
C HIS A 211 -2.32 16.46 30.39
N GLU A 212 -1.38 16.88 31.23
CA GLU A 212 -1.65 17.66 32.43
C GLU A 212 -2.10 19.08 32.06
N VAL A 213 -3.16 19.58 32.69
CA VAL A 213 -3.62 20.95 32.53
C VAL A 213 -2.89 21.83 33.55
N THR A 214 -2.17 22.84 33.03
CA THR A 214 -1.45 23.82 33.86
C THR A 214 -2.18 25.15 34.00
N GLY A 215 -3.16 25.43 33.11
CA GLY A 215 -3.97 26.63 33.17
C GLY A 215 -5.15 26.64 32.18
N GLY A 216 -6.09 27.55 32.39
CA GLY A 216 -7.28 27.68 31.54
C GLY A 216 -8.57 27.27 32.28
N PRO A 217 -9.73 27.35 31.59
CA PRO A 217 -9.90 27.78 30.20
C PRO A 217 -9.71 29.31 30.01
N TYR A 218 -9.12 29.69 28.90
CA TYR A 218 -9.01 31.08 28.47
C TYR A 218 -9.87 31.32 27.21
N PRO A 219 -10.52 32.51 27.07
CA PRO A 219 -11.32 32.81 25.89
C PRO A 219 -10.48 32.90 24.59
N THR A 220 -9.26 33.43 24.70
CA THR A 220 -8.34 33.66 23.57
C THR A 220 -6.88 33.41 23.97
N ASP A 221 -6.01 33.26 22.99
CA ASP A 221 -4.55 33.17 23.19
C ASP A 221 -4.00 34.44 23.90
N ALA A 222 -4.55 35.61 23.57
CA ALA A 222 -4.18 36.85 24.20
C ALA A 222 -4.49 36.87 25.70
N ASP A 223 -5.64 36.32 26.11
CA ASP A 223 -6.03 36.18 27.51
C ASP A 223 -5.14 35.17 28.25
N ALA A 224 -4.75 34.09 27.59
CA ALA A 224 -3.80 33.13 28.14
C ALA A 224 -2.42 33.73 28.38
N LEU A 225 -1.93 34.55 27.45
CA LEU A 225 -0.67 35.29 27.58
C LEU A 225 -0.77 36.41 28.65
N ALA A 226 -1.89 37.10 28.71
CA ALA A 226 -2.11 38.14 29.72
C ALA A 226 -2.14 37.56 31.16
N ALA A 227 -2.69 36.38 31.33
CA ALA A 227 -2.70 35.64 32.60
C ALA A 227 -1.30 35.12 33.00
N ASN A 228 -0.37 35.04 32.04
CA ASN A 228 1.01 34.59 32.24
C ASN A 228 2.01 35.64 31.74
N PRO A 229 2.27 36.70 32.49
CA PRO A 229 3.16 37.81 32.06
C PRO A 229 4.59 37.39 31.76
N ALA A 230 5.05 36.25 32.29
CA ALA A 230 6.34 35.64 31.98
C ALA A 230 6.37 34.86 30.65
N GLY A 231 5.24 34.85 29.91
CA GLY A 231 5.05 34.04 28.72
C GLY A 231 4.61 32.60 29.04
N VAL A 232 4.37 31.81 27.98
CA VAL A 232 4.08 30.35 28.11
C VAL A 232 5.36 29.67 28.59
N PRO A 233 5.34 28.92 29.69
CA PRO A 233 6.51 28.17 30.14
C PRO A 233 7.04 27.25 29.03
N PRO A 234 8.36 27.04 28.90
CA PRO A 234 8.96 26.22 27.85
C PRO A 234 8.42 24.77 27.82
N ASP A 235 8.04 24.25 28.99
CA ASP A 235 7.46 22.91 29.18
C ASP A 235 5.95 22.84 28.93
N SER A 236 5.33 23.96 28.55
CA SER A 236 3.89 24.08 28.34
C SER A 236 3.57 24.52 26.91
N MET A 237 2.33 24.29 26.48
CA MET A 237 1.79 24.68 25.18
C MET A 237 0.35 25.15 25.30
N LEU A 238 -0.08 26.02 24.38
CA LEU A 238 -1.48 26.43 24.26
C LEU A 238 -2.18 25.52 23.24
N VAL A 239 -3.32 24.97 23.63
CA VAL A 239 -4.12 24.11 22.76
C VAL A 239 -5.57 24.56 22.78
N HIS A 240 -6.15 24.68 21.57
CA HIS A 240 -7.55 25.03 21.39
C HIS A 240 -8.46 23.81 21.53
N GLY A 241 -9.67 24.00 22.00
CA GLY A 241 -10.63 22.92 22.07
C GLY A 241 -11.98 23.30 22.64
N ILE A 242 -12.77 22.29 22.96
CA ILE A 242 -14.16 22.46 23.38
C ILE A 242 -14.24 23.30 24.65
N GLY A 243 -14.98 24.41 24.56
CA GLY A 243 -15.41 25.19 25.70
C GLY A 243 -16.66 24.60 26.40
N ALA A 244 -17.06 25.21 27.50
CA ALA A 244 -18.32 24.88 28.17
C ALA A 244 -19.51 25.04 27.20
N PRO A 245 -20.63 24.29 27.39
CA PRO A 245 -21.81 24.40 26.54
C PRO A 245 -22.27 25.84 26.37
N GLY A 246 -22.27 26.34 25.13
CA GLY A 246 -22.65 27.72 24.79
C GLY A 246 -21.48 28.72 24.73
N MET A 247 -20.25 28.33 25.05
CA MET A 247 -19.02 29.06 24.79
C MET A 247 -18.31 28.44 23.57
N GLY A 248 -17.75 29.28 22.71
CA GLY A 248 -16.95 28.82 21.57
C GLY A 248 -15.70 28.04 22.00
N ASP A 249 -14.83 27.71 21.04
CA ASP A 249 -13.54 27.08 21.34
C ASP A 249 -12.76 27.93 22.36
N GLN A 250 -12.20 27.27 23.37
CA GLN A 250 -11.39 27.86 24.43
C GLN A 250 -9.94 27.41 24.31
N VAL A 251 -9.06 28.14 24.96
CA VAL A 251 -7.62 27.87 24.98
C VAL A 251 -7.23 27.29 26.33
N TRP A 252 -6.50 26.21 26.29
CA TRP A 252 -5.98 25.53 27.48
C TRP A 252 -4.45 25.55 27.45
N MET A 253 -3.85 25.77 28.61
CA MET A 253 -2.42 25.64 28.78
C MET A 253 -2.13 24.25 29.37
N LEU A 254 -1.35 23.46 28.61
CA LEU A 254 -1.09 22.06 28.90
C LEU A 254 0.40 21.81 28.96
N LYS A 255 0.83 20.85 29.77
CA LYS A 255 2.20 20.33 29.69
C LYS A 255 2.49 19.81 28.28
N ARG A 256 3.67 20.13 27.75
CA ARG A 256 4.09 19.69 26.39
C ARG A 256 4.26 18.19 26.31
N VAL A 257 4.77 17.55 27.37
CA VAL A 257 4.92 16.09 27.43
C VAL A 257 3.60 15.43 27.79
N SER A 258 3.12 14.53 26.96
CA SER A 258 1.93 13.74 27.23
C SER A 258 2.20 12.68 28.31
N VAL A 259 1.23 12.50 29.20
CA VAL A 259 1.24 11.41 30.18
C VAL A 259 0.96 10.06 29.50
N VAL A 260 0.03 10.09 28.53
CA VAL A 260 -0.35 8.96 27.68
C VAL A 260 -0.36 9.44 26.24
N ALA A 261 0.30 8.70 25.35
CA ALA A 261 0.34 8.95 23.91
C ALA A 261 -0.48 7.89 23.14
N GLY A 262 -0.72 8.13 21.85
CA GLY A 262 -1.49 7.22 20.99
C GLY A 262 -0.97 5.79 20.94
N THR A 263 0.36 5.61 21.06
CA THR A 263 1.02 4.30 21.09
C THR A 263 0.85 3.52 22.40
N ASP A 264 0.34 4.18 23.45
CA ASP A 264 0.14 3.59 24.78
C ASP A 264 -1.21 2.87 24.91
N PHE A 265 -2.11 3.08 23.96
CA PHE A 265 -3.42 2.40 23.94
C PHE A 265 -3.27 0.97 23.41
N ARG A 266 -3.72 0.00 24.22
CA ARG A 266 -3.74 -1.41 23.87
C ARG A 266 -5.02 -1.82 23.16
N ASP A 267 -6.15 -1.27 23.61
CA ASP A 267 -7.49 -1.55 23.08
C ASP A 267 -8.42 -0.39 23.36
N ALA A 268 -9.41 -0.20 22.50
CA ALA A 268 -10.48 0.77 22.68
C ALA A 268 -11.79 0.19 22.13
N GLN A 269 -12.89 0.40 22.85
CA GLN A 269 -14.20 -0.14 22.46
C GLN A 269 -15.28 0.92 22.61
N PRO A 270 -16.25 0.98 21.66
CA PRO A 270 -17.42 1.82 21.84
C PRO A 270 -18.24 1.30 23.00
N SER A 271 -18.69 2.20 23.85
CA SER A 271 -19.46 1.92 25.08
C SER A 271 -20.59 2.95 25.23
N GLN A 272 -21.27 2.92 26.36
CA GLN A 272 -22.28 3.92 26.74
C GLN A 272 -22.06 4.34 28.19
N ASP A 273 -22.27 5.64 28.43
CA ASP A 273 -22.25 6.20 29.76
C ASP A 273 -23.52 5.80 30.56
N GLU A 274 -23.61 6.22 31.83
CA GLU A 274 -24.77 5.95 32.68
C GLU A 274 -26.09 6.55 32.17
N ASN A 275 -26.02 7.51 31.25
CA ASN A 275 -27.15 8.15 30.59
C ASN A 275 -27.43 7.58 29.18
N ALA A 276 -26.87 6.40 28.85
CA ALA A 276 -26.95 5.76 27.54
C ALA A 276 -26.42 6.61 26.37
N ARG A 277 -25.50 7.55 26.64
CA ARG A 277 -24.80 8.32 25.59
C ARG A 277 -23.59 7.55 25.14
N PRO A 278 -23.29 7.55 23.83
CA PRO A 278 -22.10 6.90 23.28
C PRO A 278 -20.82 7.49 23.89
N ASP A 279 -19.97 6.62 24.40
CA ASP A 279 -18.62 6.91 24.89
C ASP A 279 -17.63 5.86 24.38
N ILE A 280 -16.35 6.01 24.74
CA ILE A 280 -15.30 5.07 24.36
C ILE A 280 -14.55 4.65 25.61
N THR A 281 -14.50 3.37 25.86
CA THR A 281 -13.67 2.78 26.90
C THR A 281 -12.34 2.36 26.30
N PHE A 282 -11.22 2.72 26.92
CA PHE A 282 -9.88 2.35 26.49
C PHE A 282 -9.11 1.60 27.55
N ASN A 283 -8.15 0.78 27.11
CA ASN A 283 -7.19 0.10 27.96
C ASN A 283 -5.77 0.50 27.55
N LEU A 284 -4.92 0.76 28.53
CA LEU A 284 -3.52 1.12 28.34
C LEU A 284 -2.60 -0.10 28.36
N THR A 285 -1.40 0.05 27.80
CA THR A 285 -0.29 -0.88 28.01
C THR A 285 0.17 -0.83 29.47
N THR A 286 0.78 -1.89 30.00
CA THR A 286 1.22 -1.96 31.39
C THR A 286 2.15 -0.80 31.76
N ALA A 287 3.12 -0.48 30.90
CA ALA A 287 4.08 0.60 31.13
C ALA A 287 3.41 1.98 31.16
N ALA A 288 2.43 2.22 30.28
CA ALA A 288 1.65 3.45 30.27
C ALA A 288 0.71 3.52 31.47
N GLY A 289 0.10 2.40 31.84
CA GLY A 289 -0.75 2.29 33.03
C GLY A 289 0.00 2.64 34.31
N ASP A 290 1.24 2.21 34.47
CA ASP A 290 2.07 2.57 35.63
C ASP A 290 2.40 4.06 35.66
N ARG A 291 2.72 4.69 34.50
CA ARG A 291 2.92 6.15 34.41
C ARG A 291 1.65 6.91 34.72
N PHE A 292 0.52 6.46 34.16
CA PHE A 292 -0.77 7.10 34.33
C PHE A 292 -1.29 7.00 35.77
N TYR A 293 -1.05 5.84 36.41
CA TYR A 293 -1.34 5.65 37.82
C TYR A 293 -0.57 6.63 38.70
N LYS A 294 0.75 6.73 38.49
CA LYS A 294 1.60 7.66 39.24
C LYS A 294 1.12 9.11 39.09
N PHE A 295 0.85 9.53 37.87
CA PHE A 295 0.37 10.88 37.57
C PHE A 295 -0.99 11.15 38.25
N THR A 296 -1.95 10.23 38.11
CA THR A 296 -3.29 10.42 38.67
C THR A 296 -3.32 10.31 40.20
N ASP A 297 -2.43 9.55 40.82
CA ASP A 297 -2.29 9.47 42.27
C ASP A 297 -1.65 10.74 42.86
N GLU A 298 -0.63 11.28 42.21
CA GLU A 298 0.04 12.56 42.62
C GLU A 298 -0.90 13.77 42.51
N HIS A 299 -1.83 13.79 41.54
CA HIS A 299 -2.71 14.95 41.21
C HIS A 299 -4.18 14.72 41.65
N LYS A 300 -4.46 13.75 42.48
CA LYS A 300 -5.77 13.37 42.96
C LYS A 300 -6.46 14.49 43.75
N GLY A 301 -7.68 14.81 43.36
CA GLY A 301 -8.56 15.77 44.02
C GLY A 301 -8.37 17.22 43.58
N THR A 302 -7.27 17.61 42.97
CA THR A 302 -6.99 19.00 42.56
C THR A 302 -6.53 19.14 41.12
N GLY A 303 -5.91 18.07 40.54
CA GLY A 303 -5.38 18.10 39.20
C GLY A 303 -6.45 17.91 38.14
N GLN A 304 -6.17 18.43 36.97
CA GLN A 304 -6.97 18.23 35.76
C GLN A 304 -6.12 17.61 34.67
N MET A 305 -6.74 16.76 33.85
CA MET A 305 -6.16 16.20 32.66
C MET A 305 -6.98 16.57 31.42
N ALA A 306 -6.32 16.86 30.33
CA ALA A 306 -6.94 17.14 29.05
C ALA A 306 -6.72 15.96 28.10
N ILE A 307 -7.80 15.52 27.49
CA ILE A 307 -7.80 14.54 26.40
C ILE A 307 -7.76 15.32 25.08
N ILE A 308 -6.68 15.17 24.36
CA ILE A 308 -6.44 15.82 23.06
C ILE A 308 -6.60 14.78 21.96
N LEU A 309 -7.34 15.13 20.92
CA LEU A 309 -7.45 14.35 19.69
C LEU A 309 -7.09 15.26 18.50
N ASP A 310 -6.10 14.87 17.73
CA ASP A 310 -5.63 15.62 16.57
C ASP A 310 -5.38 17.11 16.86
N ASN A 311 -4.62 17.36 17.93
CA ASN A 311 -4.22 18.69 18.38
C ASN A 311 -5.38 19.59 18.87
N LYS A 312 -6.53 19.02 19.21
CA LYS A 312 -7.68 19.73 19.78
C LYS A 312 -8.11 19.09 21.10
N VAL A 313 -8.32 19.91 22.12
CA VAL A 313 -8.87 19.46 23.40
C VAL A 313 -10.32 19.00 23.17
N ARG A 314 -10.60 17.74 23.49
CA ARG A 314 -11.94 17.13 23.40
C ARG A 314 -12.64 17.09 24.74
N GLU A 315 -11.87 16.87 25.79
CA GLU A 315 -12.39 16.77 27.15
C GLU A 315 -11.34 17.25 28.14
N VAL A 316 -11.77 17.91 29.19
CA VAL A 316 -10.95 18.21 30.37
C VAL A 316 -11.66 17.63 31.59
N ALA A 317 -10.99 16.69 32.25
CA ALA A 317 -11.51 15.96 33.38
C ALA A 317 -10.72 16.24 34.66
N THR A 318 -11.40 16.40 35.78
CA THR A 318 -10.77 16.48 37.11
C THR A 318 -10.41 15.07 37.58
N ILE A 319 -9.21 14.89 38.07
CA ILE A 319 -8.69 13.61 38.57
C ILE A 319 -9.30 13.35 39.96
N GLN A 320 -10.30 12.47 40.04
CA GLN A 320 -10.98 12.13 41.31
C GLN A 320 -10.28 11.00 42.08
N SER A 321 -9.71 10.06 41.36
CA SER A 321 -9.04 8.87 41.92
C SER A 321 -7.87 8.46 41.05
N ALA A 322 -6.94 7.67 41.61
CA ALA A 322 -5.87 7.08 40.82
C ALA A 322 -6.45 6.09 39.80
N ILE A 323 -6.02 6.23 38.54
CA ILE A 323 -6.44 5.41 37.40
C ILE A 323 -5.22 4.71 36.83
N ARG A 324 -5.30 3.40 36.62
CA ARG A 324 -4.16 2.63 36.12
C ARG A 324 -4.35 2.23 34.65
N ASP A 325 -5.25 1.30 34.40
CA ASP A 325 -5.24 0.55 33.13
C ASP A 325 -6.40 0.93 32.21
N THR A 326 -7.51 1.44 32.74
CA THR A 326 -8.75 1.65 32.00
C THR A 326 -9.30 3.03 32.22
N GLY A 327 -9.70 3.70 31.15
CA GLY A 327 -10.38 5.00 31.22
C GLY A 327 -11.54 5.07 30.23
N ARG A 328 -12.28 6.17 30.31
CA ARG A 328 -13.39 6.51 29.42
C ARG A 328 -13.15 7.86 28.78
N ILE A 329 -13.51 7.96 27.50
CA ILE A 329 -13.54 9.24 26.79
C ILE A 329 -14.99 9.57 26.52
N THR A 330 -15.45 10.65 27.12
CA THR A 330 -16.77 11.23 26.87
C THR A 330 -16.60 12.44 25.93
N GLY A 331 -17.64 12.92 25.30
CA GLY A 331 -17.48 14.06 24.38
C GLY A 331 -18.65 14.32 23.45
N GLY A 332 -19.84 13.76 23.79
CA GLY A 332 -21.03 13.95 22.97
C GLY A 332 -20.96 13.30 21.60
N PHE A 333 -20.30 12.16 21.50
CA PHE A 333 -20.17 11.39 20.27
C PHE A 333 -21.50 10.83 19.80
N THR A 334 -21.67 10.73 18.48
CA THR A 334 -22.67 9.83 17.89
C THR A 334 -22.19 8.38 17.99
N SER A 335 -23.09 7.41 17.84
CA SER A 335 -22.73 5.98 17.85
C SER A 335 -21.66 5.63 16.81
N ASP A 336 -21.76 6.22 15.62
CA ASP A 336 -20.81 5.96 14.52
C ASP A 336 -19.46 6.63 14.78
N GLN A 337 -19.43 7.87 15.29
CA GLN A 337 -18.20 8.53 15.73
C GLN A 337 -17.47 7.75 16.84
N ALA A 338 -18.22 7.18 17.81
CA ALA A 338 -17.61 6.37 18.85
C ALA A 338 -17.03 5.06 18.31
N LYS A 339 -17.69 4.43 17.33
CA LYS A 339 -17.17 3.24 16.62
C LYS A 339 -15.90 3.57 15.85
N ASP A 340 -15.94 4.64 15.04
CA ASP A 340 -14.80 5.05 14.21
C ASP A 340 -13.59 5.41 15.08
N LEU A 341 -13.78 6.23 16.11
CA LEU A 341 -12.70 6.62 17.02
C LEU A 341 -12.14 5.40 17.78
N SER A 342 -12.99 4.49 18.25
CA SER A 342 -12.52 3.26 18.89
C SER A 342 -11.72 2.37 17.94
N MET A 343 -12.13 2.28 16.68
CA MET A 343 -11.38 1.57 15.64
C MET A 343 -10.03 2.25 15.37
N LEU A 344 -10.02 3.58 15.23
CA LEU A 344 -8.81 4.36 15.00
C LEU A 344 -7.80 4.22 16.14
N LEU A 345 -8.26 4.26 17.40
CA LEU A 345 -7.40 4.05 18.57
C LEU A 345 -6.81 2.63 18.62
N ARG A 346 -7.57 1.65 18.16
CA ARG A 346 -7.15 0.24 18.09
C ARG A 346 -6.15 -0.04 16.97
N THR A 347 -6.25 0.67 15.85
CA THR A 347 -5.33 0.56 14.73
C THR A 347 -4.06 1.38 14.92
N GLY A 348 -4.04 2.24 15.95
CA GLY A 348 -2.92 3.11 16.25
C GLY A 348 -2.94 4.45 15.52
N SER A 349 -2.17 5.38 16.06
CA SER A 349 -2.00 6.71 15.48
C SER A 349 -1.03 6.67 14.29
N LEU A 350 -1.29 7.55 13.32
CA LEU A 350 -0.32 7.82 12.27
C LEU A 350 0.88 8.61 12.85
N PRO A 351 2.11 8.28 12.45
CA PRO A 351 3.31 8.99 12.92
C PRO A 351 3.39 10.43 12.40
N ALA A 352 2.68 10.73 11.32
CA ALA A 352 2.58 12.04 10.70
C ALA A 352 1.24 12.19 9.98
N SER A 353 0.84 13.43 9.70
CA SER A 353 -0.36 13.69 8.90
C SER A 353 -0.20 13.23 7.45
N ILE A 354 -1.33 12.98 6.81
CA ILE A 354 -1.40 12.54 5.42
C ILE A 354 -2.06 13.61 4.58
N LYS A 355 -1.42 13.97 3.47
CA LYS A 355 -1.96 14.87 2.46
C LYS A 355 -2.39 14.08 1.23
N TYR A 356 -3.60 14.33 0.74
CA TYR A 356 -4.06 13.80 -0.55
C TYR A 356 -3.42 14.57 -1.69
N LEU A 357 -2.69 13.86 -2.56
CA LEU A 357 -2.12 14.40 -3.79
C LEU A 357 -3.06 14.16 -4.97
N GLU A 358 -3.63 12.96 -5.05
CA GLU A 358 -4.57 12.58 -6.09
C GLU A 358 -5.70 11.75 -5.49
N THR A 359 -6.91 12.05 -5.94
CA THR A 359 -8.12 11.26 -5.63
C THR A 359 -8.89 11.03 -6.92
N ARG A 360 -9.06 9.75 -7.28
CA ARG A 360 -9.81 9.35 -8.46
C ARG A 360 -10.80 8.25 -8.10
N THR A 361 -12.07 8.50 -8.33
CA THR A 361 -13.14 7.53 -8.06
C THR A 361 -13.76 7.03 -9.36
N VAL A 362 -13.88 5.72 -9.49
CA VAL A 362 -14.54 5.05 -10.62
C VAL A 362 -15.83 4.41 -10.13
N GLY A 363 -16.94 4.81 -10.71
CA GLY A 363 -18.24 4.24 -10.35
C GLY A 363 -18.36 2.77 -10.83
N PRO A 364 -19.00 1.88 -10.05
CA PRO A 364 -19.17 0.47 -10.41
C PRO A 364 -19.90 0.23 -11.75
N SER A 365 -20.80 1.12 -12.11
CA SER A 365 -21.52 1.05 -13.40
C SER A 365 -20.61 1.23 -14.62
N LEU A 366 -19.60 2.10 -14.51
CA LEU A 366 -18.60 2.33 -15.57
C LEU A 366 -17.71 1.10 -15.73
N GLY A 367 -17.30 0.48 -14.64
CA GLY A 367 -16.51 -0.75 -14.68
C GLY A 367 -17.26 -1.91 -15.33
N ALA A 368 -18.52 -2.13 -14.96
CA ALA A 368 -19.36 -3.17 -15.55
C ALA A 368 -19.60 -2.97 -17.06
N ALA A 369 -19.82 -1.72 -17.50
CA ALA A 369 -19.93 -1.40 -18.91
C ALA A 369 -18.64 -1.68 -19.68
N SER A 370 -17.49 -1.31 -19.11
CA SER A 370 -16.15 -1.55 -19.68
C SER A 370 -15.85 -3.04 -19.82
N ILE A 371 -16.16 -3.85 -18.80
CA ILE A 371 -16.01 -5.32 -18.86
C ILE A 371 -16.85 -5.89 -20.01
N ARG A 372 -18.14 -5.51 -20.07
CA ARG A 372 -19.04 -6.02 -21.10
C ARG A 372 -18.55 -5.69 -22.51
N GLN A 373 -18.15 -4.44 -22.74
CA GLN A 373 -17.62 -4.00 -24.04
C GLN A 373 -16.31 -4.68 -24.38
N GLY A 374 -15.38 -4.78 -23.41
CA GLY A 374 -14.09 -5.45 -23.59
C GLY A 374 -14.23 -6.93 -23.91
N VAL A 375 -15.10 -7.65 -23.19
CA VAL A 375 -15.36 -9.09 -23.45
C VAL A 375 -16.00 -9.29 -24.83
N ILE A 376 -16.98 -8.46 -25.20
CA ILE A 376 -17.61 -8.52 -26.53
C ILE A 376 -16.56 -8.26 -27.63
N ALA A 377 -15.73 -7.24 -27.47
CA ALA A 377 -14.67 -6.92 -28.43
C ALA A 377 -13.65 -8.07 -28.55
N ALA A 378 -13.23 -8.67 -27.44
CA ALA A 378 -12.31 -9.81 -27.41
C ALA A 378 -12.91 -11.03 -28.13
N VAL A 379 -14.16 -11.35 -27.85
CA VAL A 379 -14.85 -12.50 -28.50
C VAL A 379 -15.03 -12.26 -30.00
N ILE A 380 -15.50 -11.09 -30.40
CA ILE A 380 -15.64 -10.75 -31.83
C ILE A 380 -14.29 -10.78 -32.52
N GLY A 381 -13.26 -10.12 -31.95
CA GLY A 381 -11.91 -10.12 -32.51
C GLY A 381 -11.35 -11.53 -32.66
N MET A 382 -11.50 -12.37 -31.64
CA MET A 382 -11.08 -13.78 -31.68
C MET A 382 -11.80 -14.55 -32.78
N LEU A 383 -13.12 -14.42 -32.92
CA LEU A 383 -13.91 -15.11 -33.96
C LEU A 383 -13.50 -14.67 -35.37
N VAL A 384 -13.25 -13.38 -35.58
CA VAL A 384 -12.80 -12.85 -36.88
C VAL A 384 -11.43 -13.42 -37.24
N VAL A 385 -10.50 -13.43 -36.28
CA VAL A 385 -9.15 -13.98 -36.49
C VAL A 385 -9.21 -15.49 -36.76
N MET A 386 -9.99 -16.27 -35.99
CA MET A 386 -10.18 -17.69 -36.20
C MET A 386 -10.79 -17.98 -37.58
N ALA A 387 -11.83 -17.24 -37.98
CA ALA A 387 -12.43 -17.37 -39.30
C ALA A 387 -11.41 -17.11 -40.43
N PHE A 388 -10.60 -16.06 -40.28
CA PHE A 388 -9.53 -15.76 -41.23
C PHE A 388 -8.51 -16.91 -41.33
N MET A 389 -8.07 -17.46 -40.19
CA MET A 389 -7.12 -18.57 -40.16
C MET A 389 -7.69 -19.85 -40.81
N LEU A 390 -8.93 -20.17 -40.55
CA LEU A 390 -9.62 -21.31 -41.19
C LEU A 390 -9.74 -21.16 -42.72
N VAL A 391 -10.08 -19.97 -43.19
CA VAL A 391 -10.27 -19.72 -44.62
C VAL A 391 -8.93 -19.70 -45.36
N TYR A 392 -7.93 -19.04 -44.78
CA TYR A 392 -6.63 -18.82 -45.47
C TYR A 392 -5.67 -20.00 -45.31
N TYR A 393 -5.53 -20.59 -44.13
CA TYR A 393 -4.62 -21.70 -43.81
C TYR A 393 -5.30 -23.08 -43.75
N ARG A 394 -6.61 -23.16 -43.91
CA ARG A 394 -7.40 -24.40 -43.96
C ARG A 394 -7.08 -25.35 -42.77
N GLY A 395 -6.48 -26.53 -43.05
CA GLY A 395 -6.14 -27.50 -42.00
C GLY A 395 -5.12 -26.97 -40.97
N ALA A 396 -4.12 -26.24 -41.38
CA ALA A 396 -3.18 -25.58 -40.48
C ALA A 396 -3.86 -24.45 -39.66
N GLY A 397 -4.93 -23.84 -40.21
CA GLY A 397 -5.74 -22.86 -39.49
C GLY A 397 -6.39 -23.44 -38.24
N ILE A 398 -6.91 -24.68 -38.30
CA ILE A 398 -7.46 -25.38 -37.12
C ILE A 398 -6.39 -25.52 -36.03
N ASN A 399 -5.15 -25.82 -36.42
CA ASN A 399 -4.04 -25.92 -35.49
C ASN A 399 -3.75 -24.56 -34.80
N ALA A 400 -3.73 -23.47 -35.56
CA ALA A 400 -3.55 -22.13 -35.02
C ALA A 400 -4.69 -21.71 -34.08
N ASP A 401 -5.94 -22.01 -34.46
CA ASP A 401 -7.12 -21.70 -33.65
C ASP A 401 -7.11 -22.45 -32.31
N LEU A 402 -6.70 -23.73 -32.33
CA LEU A 402 -6.52 -24.50 -31.11
C LEU A 402 -5.39 -23.91 -30.25
N ALA A 403 -4.26 -23.56 -30.84
CA ALA A 403 -3.16 -22.90 -30.13
C ALA A 403 -3.59 -21.57 -29.50
N LEU A 404 -4.42 -20.78 -30.21
CA LEU A 404 -4.96 -19.50 -29.72
C LEU A 404 -5.88 -19.69 -28.51
N VAL A 405 -6.83 -20.66 -28.58
CA VAL A 405 -7.72 -20.96 -27.47
C VAL A 405 -6.94 -21.45 -26.24
N LEU A 406 -5.94 -22.30 -26.45
CA LEU A 406 -5.07 -22.79 -25.38
C LEU A 406 -4.22 -21.67 -24.77
N ASN A 407 -3.74 -20.74 -25.58
CA ASN A 407 -3.05 -19.54 -25.09
C ASN A 407 -3.93 -18.75 -24.14
N LEU A 408 -5.19 -18.49 -24.52
CA LEU A 408 -6.13 -17.77 -23.66
C LEU A 408 -6.41 -18.52 -22.35
N VAL A 409 -6.57 -19.85 -22.40
CA VAL A 409 -6.76 -20.69 -21.20
C VAL A 409 -5.54 -20.60 -20.28
N ILE A 410 -4.33 -20.66 -20.83
CA ILE A 410 -3.10 -20.57 -20.03
C ILE A 410 -2.96 -19.16 -19.40
N LEU A 411 -3.24 -18.11 -20.16
CA LEU A 411 -3.21 -16.73 -19.67
C LEU A 411 -4.19 -16.53 -18.51
N LEU A 412 -5.45 -16.90 -18.69
CA LEU A 412 -6.47 -16.76 -17.64
C LEU A 412 -6.16 -17.65 -16.42
N GLY A 413 -5.63 -18.85 -16.65
CA GLY A 413 -5.19 -19.75 -15.59
C GLY A 413 -4.06 -19.17 -14.74
N PHE A 414 -3.11 -18.51 -15.38
CA PHE A 414 -2.03 -17.83 -14.68
C PHE A 414 -2.55 -16.63 -13.88
N LEU A 415 -3.42 -15.82 -14.45
CA LEU A 415 -4.03 -14.67 -13.73
C LEU A 415 -4.78 -15.15 -12.49
N GLY A 416 -5.55 -16.22 -12.58
CA GLY A 416 -6.26 -16.80 -11.43
C GLY A 416 -5.30 -17.37 -10.37
N TYR A 417 -4.21 -18.01 -10.79
CA TYR A 417 -3.23 -18.59 -9.87
C TYR A 417 -2.37 -17.54 -9.15
N SER A 418 -1.94 -16.50 -9.88
CA SER A 418 -1.05 -15.45 -9.36
C SER A 418 -1.77 -14.37 -8.56
N HIS A 419 -3.10 -14.41 -8.48
CA HIS A 419 -3.94 -13.32 -7.92
C HIS A 419 -3.66 -11.94 -8.54
N ALA A 420 -3.16 -11.91 -9.77
CA ALA A 420 -2.92 -10.67 -10.48
C ALA A 420 -4.24 -10.00 -10.88
N SER A 421 -4.35 -8.69 -10.63
CA SER A 421 -5.55 -7.93 -10.94
C SER A 421 -5.69 -7.69 -12.44
N LEU A 422 -6.82 -8.12 -13.02
CA LEU A 422 -7.19 -7.78 -14.39
C LEU A 422 -7.73 -6.34 -14.43
N THR A 423 -7.03 -5.46 -15.12
CA THR A 423 -7.39 -4.04 -15.29
C THR A 423 -7.97 -3.78 -16.68
N LEU A 424 -8.56 -2.59 -16.92
CA LEU A 424 -9.06 -2.23 -18.25
C LEU A 424 -7.95 -2.26 -19.32
N PRO A 425 -6.75 -1.68 -19.11
CA PRO A 425 -5.60 -1.92 -19.99
C PRO A 425 -5.19 -3.38 -20.06
N GLY A 426 -5.36 -4.17 -18.98
CA GLY A 426 -5.11 -5.61 -18.99
C GLY A 426 -6.01 -6.36 -19.97
N ILE A 427 -7.30 -6.01 -20.07
CA ILE A 427 -8.20 -6.55 -21.11
C ILE A 427 -7.69 -6.19 -22.52
N ALA A 428 -7.22 -4.96 -22.73
CA ALA A 428 -6.59 -4.58 -23.99
C ALA A 428 -5.32 -5.42 -24.28
N GLY A 429 -4.54 -5.75 -23.24
CA GLY A 429 -3.41 -6.68 -23.32
C GLY A 429 -3.83 -8.09 -23.76
N VAL A 430 -4.94 -8.61 -23.23
CA VAL A 430 -5.51 -9.91 -23.68
C VAL A 430 -5.88 -9.85 -25.17
N ILE A 431 -6.59 -8.80 -25.59
CA ILE A 431 -6.98 -8.62 -27.01
C ILE A 431 -5.75 -8.53 -27.92
N LEU A 432 -4.73 -7.77 -27.50
CA LEU A 432 -3.49 -7.66 -28.22
C LEU A 432 -2.76 -9.02 -28.34
N THR A 433 -2.76 -9.80 -27.26
CA THR A 433 -2.16 -11.13 -27.24
C THR A 433 -2.87 -12.12 -28.18
N ILE A 434 -4.19 -11.98 -28.39
CA ILE A 434 -4.94 -12.76 -29.38
C ILE A 434 -4.35 -12.52 -30.80
N GLY A 435 -4.12 -11.26 -31.16
CA GLY A 435 -3.51 -10.92 -32.45
C GLY A 435 -2.08 -11.45 -32.61
N MET A 436 -1.21 -11.16 -31.64
CA MET A 436 0.18 -11.62 -31.64
C MET A 436 0.31 -13.15 -31.53
N GLY A 437 -0.66 -13.81 -30.90
CA GLY A 437 -0.71 -15.26 -30.80
C GLY A 437 -0.85 -15.95 -32.14
N VAL A 438 -1.68 -15.38 -33.02
CA VAL A 438 -1.86 -15.87 -34.38
C VAL A 438 -0.64 -15.57 -35.25
N ASP A 439 -0.02 -14.39 -35.08
CA ASP A 439 1.14 -13.95 -35.86
C ASP A 439 2.31 -14.94 -35.78
N SER A 440 2.58 -15.52 -34.62
CA SER A 440 3.59 -16.56 -34.43
C SER A 440 3.29 -17.82 -35.27
N ASN A 441 2.02 -18.24 -35.33
CA ASN A 441 1.61 -19.39 -36.15
C ASN A 441 1.69 -19.06 -37.63
N VAL A 442 1.32 -17.86 -38.06
CA VAL A 442 1.44 -17.38 -39.42
C VAL A 442 2.90 -17.43 -39.90
N LEU A 443 3.85 -16.92 -39.11
CA LEU A 443 5.28 -16.99 -39.41
C LEU A 443 5.75 -18.43 -39.61
N ILE A 444 5.33 -19.34 -38.74
CA ILE A 444 5.67 -20.77 -38.88
C ILE A 444 5.08 -21.34 -40.16
N PHE A 445 3.80 -21.07 -40.44
CA PHE A 445 3.10 -21.66 -41.59
C PHE A 445 3.64 -21.12 -42.93
N GLU A 446 3.89 -19.85 -43.02
CA GLU A 446 4.53 -19.29 -44.25
C GLU A 446 5.93 -19.86 -44.48
N ARG A 447 6.69 -20.05 -43.38
CA ARG A 447 8.01 -20.70 -43.50
C ARG A 447 7.88 -22.15 -43.95
N ILE A 448 6.91 -22.90 -43.47
CA ILE A 448 6.64 -24.26 -43.95
C ILE A 448 6.23 -24.24 -45.44
N ARG A 449 5.40 -23.27 -45.88
CA ARG A 449 5.04 -23.10 -47.31
C ARG A 449 6.26 -22.83 -48.19
N GLU A 450 7.18 -21.99 -47.74
CA GLU A 450 8.44 -21.73 -48.45
C GLU A 450 9.27 -23.00 -48.64
N GLU A 451 9.40 -23.78 -47.54
CA GLU A 451 10.17 -25.03 -47.59
C GLU A 451 9.48 -26.11 -48.49
N LEU A 452 8.16 -26.15 -48.51
CA LEU A 452 7.41 -27.00 -49.43
C LEU A 452 7.59 -26.58 -50.89
N ARG A 453 7.55 -25.25 -51.18
CA ARG A 453 7.80 -24.71 -52.51
C ARG A 453 9.22 -24.97 -53.01
N SER A 454 10.19 -25.10 -52.12
CA SER A 454 11.57 -25.49 -52.41
C SER A 454 11.73 -26.99 -52.69
N GLY A 455 10.64 -27.78 -52.71
CA GLY A 455 10.65 -29.19 -53.07
C GLY A 455 10.95 -30.16 -51.91
N LYS A 456 10.94 -29.70 -50.64
CA LYS A 456 11.13 -30.58 -49.48
C LYS A 456 9.88 -31.37 -49.18
N THR A 457 10.07 -32.56 -48.61
CA THR A 457 8.96 -33.37 -48.13
C THR A 457 8.22 -32.69 -46.99
N ALA A 458 6.94 -33.01 -46.77
CA ALA A 458 6.11 -32.41 -45.71
C ALA A 458 6.78 -32.49 -44.31
N VAL A 459 7.38 -33.63 -43.98
CA VAL A 459 8.11 -33.81 -42.72
C VAL A 459 9.32 -32.89 -42.59
N MET A 460 10.12 -32.78 -43.64
CA MET A 460 11.30 -31.87 -43.65
C MET A 460 10.88 -30.40 -43.64
N ALA A 461 9.85 -30.05 -44.40
CA ALA A 461 9.34 -28.67 -44.46
C ALA A 461 8.82 -28.21 -43.09
N VAL A 462 8.06 -29.06 -42.38
CA VAL A 462 7.62 -28.76 -41.01
C VAL A 462 8.82 -28.65 -40.07
N GLN A 463 9.81 -29.55 -40.15
CA GLN A 463 10.98 -29.54 -39.28
C GLN A 463 11.82 -28.25 -39.46
N GLU A 464 12.14 -27.90 -40.71
CA GLU A 464 12.93 -26.70 -41.00
C GLU A 464 12.12 -25.40 -40.79
N GLY A 465 10.81 -25.40 -41.12
CA GLY A 465 9.92 -24.27 -40.89
C GLY A 465 9.89 -23.85 -39.42
N PHE A 466 9.66 -24.79 -38.49
CA PHE A 466 9.72 -24.51 -37.07
C PHE A 466 11.10 -24.05 -36.58
N LYS A 467 12.16 -24.65 -37.10
CA LYS A 467 13.55 -24.31 -36.75
C LYS A 467 13.92 -22.89 -37.15
N HIS A 468 13.57 -22.47 -38.36
CA HIS A 468 13.86 -21.13 -38.85
C HIS A 468 12.95 -20.07 -38.24
N ALA A 469 11.66 -20.34 -38.09
CA ALA A 469 10.71 -19.39 -37.46
C ALA A 469 11.00 -19.16 -35.99
N TRP A 470 11.58 -20.15 -35.28
CA TRP A 470 11.88 -20.04 -33.83
C TRP A 470 12.68 -18.80 -33.47
N VAL A 471 13.78 -18.54 -34.22
CA VAL A 471 14.66 -17.40 -33.91
C VAL A 471 13.90 -16.08 -34.02
N THR A 472 13.12 -15.90 -35.09
CA THR A 472 12.33 -14.69 -35.32
C THR A 472 11.23 -14.52 -34.23
N ILE A 473 10.55 -15.61 -33.87
CA ILE A 473 9.50 -15.58 -32.80
C ILE A 473 10.11 -15.16 -31.47
N VAL A 474 11.23 -15.76 -31.08
CA VAL A 474 11.90 -15.41 -29.82
C VAL A 474 12.35 -13.95 -29.81
N ASP A 475 12.96 -13.48 -30.92
CA ASP A 475 13.45 -12.12 -31.00
C ASP A 475 12.33 -11.08 -30.87
N THR A 476 11.23 -11.24 -31.59
CA THR A 476 10.05 -10.36 -31.49
C THR A 476 9.39 -10.39 -30.11
N HIS A 477 9.33 -11.56 -29.48
CA HIS A 477 8.72 -11.68 -28.14
C HIS A 477 9.63 -11.11 -27.05
N VAL A 478 10.94 -11.34 -27.12
CA VAL A 478 11.90 -10.80 -26.14
C VAL A 478 11.87 -9.27 -26.12
N THR A 479 11.87 -8.62 -27.28
CA THR A 479 11.80 -7.14 -27.36
C THR A 479 10.52 -6.61 -26.72
N THR A 480 9.38 -7.28 -26.93
CA THR A 480 8.10 -6.88 -26.34
C THR A 480 8.06 -7.17 -24.83
N ILE A 481 8.62 -8.30 -24.38
CA ILE A 481 8.71 -8.64 -22.93
C ILE A 481 9.60 -7.63 -22.21
N VAL A 482 10.72 -7.19 -22.79
CA VAL A 482 11.57 -6.15 -22.20
C VAL A 482 10.80 -4.83 -22.05
N SER A 483 10.04 -4.43 -23.07
CA SER A 483 9.17 -3.25 -22.99
C SER A 483 8.10 -3.39 -21.91
N ALA A 484 7.47 -4.56 -21.82
CA ALA A 484 6.48 -4.86 -20.76
C ALA A 484 7.12 -4.88 -19.36
N ALA A 485 8.36 -5.37 -19.22
CA ALA A 485 9.09 -5.32 -17.95
C ALA A 485 9.36 -3.89 -17.49
N ILE A 486 9.71 -2.98 -18.41
CA ILE A 486 9.85 -1.55 -18.09
C ILE A 486 8.51 -0.97 -17.63
N LEU A 487 7.41 -1.28 -18.33
CA LEU A 487 6.06 -0.85 -17.93
C LEU A 487 5.64 -1.42 -16.57
N PHE A 488 6.08 -2.62 -16.22
CA PHE A 488 5.81 -3.21 -14.90
C PHE A 488 6.60 -2.52 -13.79
N LEU A 489 7.86 -2.18 -14.03
CA LEU A 489 8.73 -1.55 -13.03
C LEU A 489 8.35 -0.09 -12.76
N PHE A 490 8.02 0.67 -13.80
CA PHE A 490 7.78 2.11 -13.72
C PHE A 490 6.29 2.48 -13.85
N GLY A 491 5.42 1.53 -14.20
CA GLY A 491 3.99 1.77 -14.35
C GLY A 491 3.25 1.79 -13.01
N THR A 492 2.07 2.38 -13.03
CA THR A 492 1.13 2.39 -11.90
C THR A 492 0.06 1.31 -12.07
N GLY A 493 -0.75 1.04 -11.06
CA GLY A 493 -1.76 -0.03 -10.97
C GLY A 493 -2.34 -0.55 -12.30
N PRO A 494 -3.11 0.26 -13.07
CA PRO A 494 -3.68 -0.19 -14.35
C PRO A 494 -2.63 -0.56 -15.40
N VAL A 495 -1.50 0.15 -15.46
CA VAL A 495 -0.41 -0.11 -16.43
C VAL A 495 0.36 -1.37 -16.06
N LYS A 496 0.56 -1.65 -14.77
CA LYS A 496 1.15 -2.91 -14.29
C LYS A 496 0.30 -4.11 -14.71
N GLY A 497 -1.04 -4.00 -14.59
CA GLY A 497 -1.96 -5.04 -15.05
C GLY A 497 -1.82 -5.35 -16.55
N PHE A 498 -1.69 -4.33 -17.40
CA PHE A 498 -1.38 -4.49 -18.82
C PHE A 498 -0.04 -5.21 -19.04
N ALA A 499 1.01 -4.78 -18.37
CA ALA A 499 2.35 -5.37 -18.51
C ALA A 499 2.36 -6.85 -18.12
N VAL A 500 1.67 -7.24 -17.04
CA VAL A 500 1.54 -8.64 -16.61
C VAL A 500 0.79 -9.46 -17.64
N THR A 501 -0.40 -9.02 -18.08
CA THR A 501 -1.21 -9.77 -19.06
C THR A 501 -0.46 -9.94 -20.38
N LEU A 502 0.24 -8.90 -20.85
CA LEU A 502 1.04 -8.96 -22.07
C LEU A 502 2.21 -9.94 -21.95
N THR A 503 2.98 -9.86 -20.86
CA THR A 503 4.14 -10.74 -20.64
C THR A 503 3.73 -12.21 -20.57
N ILE A 504 2.71 -12.52 -19.78
CA ILE A 504 2.23 -13.90 -19.63
C ILE A 504 1.61 -14.40 -20.93
N GLY A 505 0.83 -13.56 -21.62
CA GLY A 505 0.26 -13.90 -22.91
C GLY A 505 1.33 -14.23 -23.97
N LEU A 506 2.44 -13.49 -24.01
CA LEU A 506 3.57 -13.77 -24.89
C LEU A 506 4.30 -15.07 -24.53
N LEU A 507 4.53 -15.31 -23.24
CA LEU A 507 5.14 -16.58 -22.79
C LEU A 507 4.25 -17.79 -23.11
N ALA A 508 2.93 -17.65 -22.88
CA ALA A 508 1.94 -18.66 -23.25
C ALA A 508 1.91 -18.87 -24.77
N ASN A 509 2.05 -17.79 -25.55
CA ASN A 509 2.09 -17.86 -27.01
C ASN A 509 3.32 -18.64 -27.53
N ILE A 510 4.51 -18.38 -27.00
CA ILE A 510 5.70 -19.17 -27.36
C ILE A 510 5.44 -20.66 -27.08
N PHE A 511 4.83 -20.98 -25.96
CA PHE A 511 4.49 -22.35 -25.62
C PHE A 511 3.48 -22.96 -26.59
N THR A 512 2.38 -22.27 -26.89
CA THR A 512 1.30 -22.81 -27.72
C THR A 512 1.67 -22.83 -29.21
N ALA A 513 2.26 -21.77 -29.74
CA ALA A 513 2.64 -21.71 -31.16
C ALA A 513 3.80 -22.66 -31.50
N VAL A 514 4.78 -22.84 -30.60
CA VAL A 514 5.96 -23.66 -30.91
C VAL A 514 5.79 -25.10 -30.46
N LEU A 515 5.36 -25.34 -29.20
CA LEU A 515 5.29 -26.70 -28.67
C LEU A 515 3.98 -27.38 -29.04
N VAL A 516 2.82 -26.73 -28.80
CA VAL A 516 1.51 -27.34 -29.05
C VAL A 516 1.27 -27.51 -30.54
N SER A 517 1.47 -26.45 -31.33
CA SER A 517 1.30 -26.48 -32.78
C SER A 517 2.23 -27.54 -33.43
N ARG A 518 3.47 -27.65 -32.94
CA ARG A 518 4.42 -28.69 -33.41
C ARG A 518 3.91 -30.09 -33.12
N VAL A 519 3.39 -30.35 -31.92
CA VAL A 519 2.86 -31.68 -31.54
C VAL A 519 1.67 -32.07 -32.42
N ILE A 520 0.81 -31.11 -32.78
CA ILE A 520 -0.33 -31.35 -33.68
C ILE A 520 0.16 -31.75 -35.08
N PHE A 521 1.13 -31.01 -35.65
CA PHE A 521 1.73 -31.39 -36.95
C PHE A 521 2.44 -32.73 -36.87
N ASP A 522 3.22 -33.03 -35.84
CA ASP A 522 3.89 -34.31 -35.67
C ASP A 522 2.88 -35.48 -35.56
N ALA A 523 1.73 -35.24 -34.91
CA ALA A 523 0.65 -36.24 -34.81
C ALA A 523 -0.08 -36.42 -36.14
N GLU A 524 -0.34 -35.34 -36.91
CA GLU A 524 -0.96 -35.39 -38.23
C GLU A 524 -0.07 -36.16 -39.24
N LEU A 525 1.21 -35.81 -39.26
CA LEU A 525 2.19 -36.41 -40.18
C LEU A 525 2.45 -37.90 -39.88
N ARG A 526 2.29 -38.36 -38.64
CA ARG A 526 2.45 -39.76 -38.25
C ARG A 526 1.38 -40.65 -38.86
N ASN A 527 0.18 -40.09 -39.06
CA ASN A 527 -0.99 -40.83 -39.54
C ASN A 527 -1.20 -40.71 -41.06
N LYS A 528 -0.38 -39.91 -41.76
CA LYS A 528 -0.46 -39.71 -43.23
C LYS A 528 0.70 -40.37 -43.95
N ASP A 529 0.48 -40.79 -45.21
CA ASP A 529 1.55 -41.27 -46.07
C ASP A 529 2.60 -40.21 -46.30
N ARG A 530 3.88 -40.63 -46.47
CA ARG A 530 5.03 -39.72 -46.61
C ARG A 530 4.90 -38.67 -47.74
N ASN A 531 4.03 -38.92 -48.73
CA ASN A 531 3.77 -38.06 -49.87
C ASN A 531 2.43 -37.32 -49.81
N ALA A 532 1.71 -37.41 -48.67
CA ALA A 532 0.43 -36.72 -48.52
C ALA A 532 0.69 -35.18 -48.47
N ALA A 533 -0.10 -34.43 -49.25
CA ALA A 533 -0.06 -32.98 -49.23
C ALA A 533 -0.51 -32.45 -47.87
N LEU A 534 0.26 -31.54 -47.28
CA LEU A 534 -0.13 -30.77 -46.12
C LEU A 534 -1.23 -29.78 -46.50
N SER A 535 -2.29 -29.70 -45.68
CA SER A 535 -3.34 -28.70 -45.85
C SER A 535 -2.91 -27.40 -45.11
N ILE A 536 -2.14 -26.53 -45.84
CA ILE A 536 -1.58 -25.30 -45.27
C ILE A 536 -1.69 -24.15 -46.29
#